data_35cc6517d9e6d9cd45b5ae3b1341d620
#
_entry.id   35cc6517d9e6d9cd45b5ae3b1341d620
#
_cell.length_a   1.000
_cell.length_b   1.000
_cell.length_c   1.000
_cell.angle_alpha   90.00
_cell.angle_beta   90.00
_cell.angle_gamma   90.00
#
_symmetry.space_group_name_H-M   'P 1'
#
loop_
_entity.id
_entity.type
_entity.pdbx_description
1 polymer ?
#
loop_
_entity_poly.entity_id
_entity_poly.type
_entity_poly.pdbx_seq_one_letter_code
_entity_poly.pdbx_strand_id
1 'polypeptide(L)'
;LVVNDLIFEMAKLVQEKEMAIVLSNTEFYAKKNSNIDKKMQGFIERYEATKLTVEERNVFNDFKDNIQSLSKMEVSILENDFKEKETKLTLIFEIKDNLYDLTKIQLNEGRRQMSISQKAIDKVELFTQIEIYILIFLAIVVQIIVMYNPKKEKSKSS
;
A
#
# COMPACT_ATOMS: atom_id res chain seq x y z
N LEU A 1 2.67 -3.07 10.74
CA LEU A 1 3.32 -3.57 9.52
C LEU A 1 2.72 -2.86 8.33
N VAL A 2 3.54 -2.34 7.46
CA VAL A 2 3.12 -1.74 6.20
C VAL A 2 2.62 -2.85 5.28
N VAL A 3 1.63 -2.57 4.42
CA VAL A 3 1.02 -3.56 3.52
C VAL A 3 2.06 -4.31 2.68
N ASN A 4 3.09 -3.58 2.21
CA ASN A 4 4.20 -4.17 1.47
C ASN A 4 5.03 -5.19 2.27
N ASP A 5 5.15 -5.01 3.59
CA ASP A 5 5.85 -5.98 4.45
C ASP A 5 5.07 -7.30 4.53
N LEU A 6 3.73 -7.24 4.51
CA LEU A 6 2.90 -8.44 4.49
C LEU A 6 3.07 -9.23 3.19
N ILE A 7 3.09 -8.54 2.03
CA ILE A 7 3.34 -9.18 0.73
C ILE A 7 4.73 -9.83 0.72
N PHE A 8 5.74 -9.13 1.22
CA PHE A 8 7.11 -9.64 1.30
C PHE A 8 7.22 -10.88 2.19
N GLU A 9 6.57 -10.88 3.38
CA GLU A 9 6.58 -12.04 4.26
C GLU A 9 5.83 -13.23 3.65
N MET A 10 4.70 -13.01 2.97
CA MET A 10 4.02 -14.05 2.21
C MET A 10 4.90 -14.62 1.10
N ALA A 11 5.61 -13.77 0.35
CA ALA A 11 6.52 -14.20 -0.71
C ALA A 11 7.67 -15.10 -0.18
N LYS A 12 8.21 -14.77 1.01
CA LYS A 12 9.22 -15.62 1.66
C LYS A 12 8.68 -17.02 1.98
N LEU A 13 7.48 -17.10 2.52
CA LEU A 13 6.85 -18.39 2.83
C LEU A 13 6.61 -19.22 1.56
N VAL A 14 6.17 -18.57 0.48
CA VAL A 14 6.01 -19.24 -0.83
C VAL A 14 7.34 -19.75 -1.36
N GLN A 15 8.42 -18.97 -1.22
CA GLN A 15 9.76 -19.38 -1.62
C GLN A 15 10.26 -20.59 -0.81
N GLU A 16 9.97 -20.65 0.50
CA GLU A 16 10.32 -21.81 1.33
C GLU A 16 9.59 -23.08 0.84
N LYS A 17 8.30 -22.97 0.48
CA LYS A 17 7.53 -24.08 -0.10
C LYS A 17 8.07 -24.51 -1.46
N GLU A 18 8.39 -23.55 -2.34
CA GLU A 18 9.01 -23.81 -3.64
C GLU A 18 10.29 -24.65 -3.50
N MET A 19 11.19 -24.20 -2.62
CA MET A 19 12.44 -24.90 -2.35
C MET A 19 12.20 -26.32 -1.82
N ALA A 20 11.22 -26.51 -0.95
CA ALA A 20 10.87 -27.82 -0.43
C ALA A 20 10.36 -28.77 -1.53
N ILE A 21 9.55 -28.26 -2.47
CA ILE A 21 9.06 -29.02 -3.62
C ILE A 21 10.21 -29.34 -4.58
N VAL A 22 11.03 -28.33 -4.94
CA VAL A 22 12.16 -28.51 -5.84
C VAL A 22 13.14 -29.58 -5.33
N LEU A 23 13.43 -29.56 -4.03
CA LEU A 23 14.36 -30.49 -3.38
C LEU A 23 13.69 -31.82 -2.96
N SER A 24 12.40 -31.96 -3.16
CA SER A 24 11.59 -33.11 -2.67
C SER A 24 11.83 -33.38 -1.18
N ASN A 25 11.78 -32.30 -0.38
CA ASN A 25 12.14 -32.33 1.05
C ASN A 25 10.98 -32.82 1.91
N THR A 26 10.91 -34.12 2.16
CA THR A 26 9.87 -34.76 3.01
C THR A 26 9.93 -34.27 4.46
N GLU A 27 11.13 -33.98 4.99
CA GLU A 27 11.28 -33.47 6.36
C GLU A 27 10.60 -32.10 6.55
N PHE A 28 10.67 -31.24 5.55
CA PHE A 28 9.96 -29.97 5.54
C PHE A 28 8.46 -30.17 5.73
N TYR A 29 7.84 -31.05 4.94
CA TYR A 29 6.40 -31.33 5.01
C TYR A 29 6.00 -32.01 6.32
N ALA A 30 6.84 -32.87 6.85
CA ALA A 30 6.58 -33.53 8.13
C ALA A 30 6.66 -32.61 9.34
N LYS A 31 7.54 -31.59 9.32
CA LYS A 31 7.87 -30.79 10.52
C LYS A 31 7.56 -29.30 10.41
N LYS A 32 7.64 -28.73 9.22
CA LYS A 32 7.60 -27.25 9.05
C LYS A 32 6.37 -26.74 8.31
N ASN A 33 5.84 -27.49 7.36
CA ASN A 33 4.78 -27.01 6.45
C ASN A 33 3.55 -26.49 7.20
N SER A 34 3.07 -27.21 8.22
CA SER A 34 1.91 -26.78 9.01
C SER A 34 2.12 -25.43 9.72
N ASN A 35 3.35 -25.13 10.17
CA ASN A 35 3.65 -23.84 10.78
C ASN A 35 3.73 -22.71 9.73
N ILE A 36 4.21 -23.02 8.54
CA ILE A 36 4.23 -22.09 7.40
C ILE A 36 2.82 -21.75 6.98
N ASP A 37 1.93 -22.75 6.89
CA ASP A 37 0.51 -22.53 6.56
C ASP A 37 -0.19 -21.64 7.57
N LYS A 38 0.06 -21.85 8.87
CA LYS A 38 -0.48 -21.00 9.94
C LYS A 38 0.02 -19.54 9.82
N LYS A 39 1.31 -19.36 9.54
CA LYS A 39 1.87 -18.01 9.34
C LYS A 39 1.27 -17.35 8.10
N MET A 40 1.16 -18.10 6.99
CA MET A 40 0.54 -17.63 5.76
C MET A 40 -0.89 -17.15 6.02
N GLN A 41 -1.70 -17.97 6.70
CA GLN A 41 -3.05 -17.61 7.06
C GLN A 41 -3.11 -16.33 7.91
N GLY A 42 -2.23 -16.18 8.89
CA GLY A 42 -2.14 -14.97 9.71
C GLY A 42 -1.76 -13.72 8.90
N PHE A 43 -0.93 -13.83 7.87
CA PHE A 43 -0.62 -12.71 6.98
C PHE A 43 -1.78 -12.40 6.02
N ILE A 44 -2.47 -13.42 5.51
CA ILE A 44 -3.68 -13.28 4.70
C ILE A 44 -4.77 -12.50 5.46
N GLU A 45 -5.07 -12.89 6.69
CA GLU A 45 -6.07 -12.21 7.54
C GLU A 45 -5.70 -10.74 7.80
N ARG A 46 -4.42 -10.47 8.06
CA ARG A 46 -3.93 -9.10 8.27
C ARG A 46 -3.98 -8.26 7.01
N TYR A 47 -3.67 -8.84 5.85
CA TYR A 47 -3.78 -8.15 4.57
C TYR A 47 -5.25 -7.86 4.22
N GLU A 48 -6.13 -8.82 4.42
CA GLU A 48 -7.58 -8.68 4.18
C GLU A 48 -8.24 -7.61 5.07
N ALA A 49 -7.70 -7.41 6.28
CA ALA A 49 -8.16 -6.36 7.20
C ALA A 49 -7.75 -4.95 6.75
N THR A 50 -6.93 -4.80 5.72
CA THR A 50 -6.57 -3.51 5.16
C THR A 50 -7.63 -3.02 4.17
N LYS A 51 -7.59 -1.71 3.84
CA LYS A 51 -8.51 -1.15 2.85
C LYS A 51 -8.02 -1.47 1.44
N LEU A 52 -8.57 -2.52 0.84
CA LEU A 52 -8.23 -2.96 -0.51
C LEU A 52 -9.00 -2.17 -1.58
N THR A 53 -8.33 -1.80 -2.66
CA THR A 53 -8.98 -1.38 -3.91
C THR A 53 -9.72 -2.55 -4.56
N VAL A 54 -10.55 -2.28 -5.57
CA VAL A 54 -11.26 -3.36 -6.29
C VAL A 54 -10.27 -4.27 -7.02
N GLU A 55 -9.24 -3.68 -7.63
CA GLU A 55 -8.19 -4.42 -8.36
C GLU A 55 -7.39 -5.31 -7.41
N GLU A 56 -6.92 -4.78 -6.27
CA GLU A 56 -6.23 -5.57 -5.24
C GLU A 56 -7.07 -6.73 -4.73
N ARG A 57 -8.35 -6.48 -4.47
CA ARG A 57 -9.26 -7.52 -3.97
C ARG A 57 -9.37 -8.69 -4.93
N ASN A 58 -9.42 -8.44 -6.24
CA ASN A 58 -9.50 -9.49 -7.24
C ASN A 58 -8.22 -10.33 -7.24
N VAL A 59 -7.05 -9.69 -7.39
CA VAL A 59 -5.75 -10.38 -7.37
C VAL A 59 -5.52 -11.11 -6.03
N PHE A 60 -5.94 -10.52 -4.93
CA PHE A 60 -5.80 -11.14 -3.61
C PHE A 60 -6.73 -12.35 -3.43
N ASN A 61 -7.91 -12.36 -4.03
CA ASN A 61 -8.79 -13.54 -4.03
C ASN A 61 -8.16 -14.67 -4.84
N ASP A 62 -7.63 -14.38 -6.04
CA ASP A 62 -6.91 -15.37 -6.84
C ASP A 62 -5.71 -15.94 -6.08
N PHE A 63 -4.96 -15.10 -5.38
CA PHE A 63 -3.87 -15.53 -4.49
C PHE A 63 -4.37 -16.50 -3.40
N LYS A 64 -5.46 -16.17 -2.70
CA LYS A 64 -6.03 -17.04 -1.65
C LYS A 64 -6.48 -18.39 -2.21
N ASP A 65 -7.14 -18.40 -3.35
CA ASP A 65 -7.62 -19.60 -4.01
C ASP A 65 -6.45 -20.50 -4.44
N ASN A 66 -5.40 -19.90 -4.98
CA ASN A 66 -4.17 -20.61 -5.35
C ASN A 66 -3.43 -21.18 -4.13
N ILE A 67 -3.32 -20.43 -3.02
CA ILE A 67 -2.75 -20.92 -1.76
C ILE A 67 -3.56 -22.10 -1.21
N GLN A 68 -4.88 -22.00 -1.24
CA GLN A 68 -5.75 -23.08 -0.79
C GLN A 68 -5.59 -24.34 -1.66
N SER A 69 -5.48 -24.16 -2.96
CA SER A 69 -5.26 -25.25 -3.91
C SER A 69 -3.91 -25.93 -3.67
N LEU A 70 -2.86 -25.15 -3.46
CA LEU A 70 -1.52 -25.66 -3.12
C LEU A 70 -1.56 -26.48 -1.82
N SER A 71 -2.19 -25.94 -0.76
CA SER A 71 -2.30 -26.62 0.52
C SER A 71 -3.02 -27.95 0.40
N LYS A 72 -4.10 -28.04 -0.41
CA LYS A 72 -4.81 -29.31 -0.66
C LYS A 72 -3.91 -30.33 -1.37
N MET A 73 -3.11 -29.90 -2.35
CA MET A 73 -2.19 -30.78 -3.07
C MET A 73 -1.00 -31.22 -2.19
N GLU A 74 -0.63 -30.43 -1.18
CA GLU A 74 0.47 -30.76 -0.26
C GLU A 74 0.09 -31.85 0.76
N VAL A 75 -1.18 -32.02 1.10
CA VAL A 75 -1.62 -33.07 2.03
C VAL A 75 -1.20 -34.46 1.57
N SER A 76 -1.20 -34.68 0.25
CA SER A 76 -0.83 -35.98 -0.33
C SER A 76 0.68 -36.19 -0.56
N ILE A 77 1.53 -35.21 -0.28
CA ILE A 77 2.98 -35.29 -0.58
C ILE A 77 3.65 -36.42 0.21
N LEU A 78 3.29 -36.59 1.48
CA LEU A 78 3.87 -37.62 2.34
C LEU A 78 3.42 -39.04 1.93
N GLU A 79 2.28 -39.16 1.25
CA GLU A 79 1.72 -40.44 0.81
C GLU A 79 2.16 -40.81 -0.61
N ASN A 80 2.32 -39.81 -1.50
CA ASN A 80 2.48 -39.99 -2.95
C ASN A 80 3.84 -39.62 -3.52
N ASP A 81 4.85 -39.42 -2.66
CA ASP A 81 6.26 -39.18 -3.05
C ASP A 81 6.44 -38.14 -4.14
N PHE A 82 5.91 -36.92 -3.91
CA PHE A 82 6.03 -35.78 -4.83
C PHE A 82 5.47 -36.01 -6.25
N LYS A 83 4.54 -36.93 -6.44
CA LYS A 83 3.74 -36.97 -7.66
C LYS A 83 3.13 -35.58 -7.91
N GLU A 84 3.03 -35.23 -9.18
CA GLU A 84 2.53 -33.90 -9.59
C GLU A 84 3.40 -32.69 -9.16
N LYS A 85 4.71 -32.94 -9.02
CA LYS A 85 5.67 -31.87 -8.70
C LYS A 85 5.58 -30.68 -9.65
N GLU A 86 5.47 -30.94 -10.94
CA GLU A 86 5.35 -29.89 -11.97
C GLU A 86 4.08 -29.07 -11.79
N THR A 87 2.95 -29.70 -11.50
CA THR A 87 1.69 -29.00 -11.26
C THR A 87 1.76 -28.10 -10.02
N LYS A 88 2.42 -28.57 -8.96
CA LYS A 88 2.63 -27.77 -7.75
C LYS A 88 3.56 -26.58 -8.02
N LEU A 89 4.60 -26.76 -8.81
CA LEU A 89 5.51 -25.67 -9.20
C LEU A 89 4.81 -24.64 -10.10
N THR A 90 3.96 -25.09 -11.02
CA THR A 90 3.12 -24.18 -11.81
C THR A 90 2.22 -23.33 -10.92
N LEU A 91 1.56 -23.94 -9.95
CA LEU A 91 0.70 -23.22 -9.01
C LEU A 91 1.50 -22.24 -8.13
N ILE A 92 2.71 -22.61 -7.70
CA ILE A 92 3.62 -21.69 -7.00
C ILE A 92 3.99 -20.49 -7.89
N PHE A 93 4.20 -20.72 -9.18
CA PHE A 93 4.48 -19.64 -10.11
C PHE A 93 3.28 -18.66 -10.19
N GLU A 94 2.06 -19.17 -10.30
CA GLU A 94 0.84 -18.34 -10.28
C GLU A 94 0.69 -17.55 -8.98
N ILE A 95 0.98 -18.18 -7.83
CA ILE A 95 0.98 -17.51 -6.51
C ILE A 95 2.01 -16.38 -6.48
N LYS A 96 3.21 -16.58 -7.01
CA LYS A 96 4.27 -15.56 -7.09
C LYS A 96 3.86 -14.42 -8.01
N ASP A 97 3.18 -14.71 -9.11
CA ASP A 97 2.66 -13.70 -10.03
C ASP A 97 1.57 -12.84 -9.36
N ASN A 98 0.64 -13.45 -8.63
CA ASN A 98 -0.32 -12.70 -7.82
C ASN A 98 0.36 -11.76 -6.81
N LEU A 99 1.39 -12.22 -6.09
CA LEU A 99 2.14 -11.37 -5.13
C LEU A 99 2.89 -10.24 -5.84
N TYR A 100 3.43 -10.49 -7.02
CA TYR A 100 4.05 -9.46 -7.86
C TYR A 100 3.04 -8.40 -8.29
N ASP A 101 1.86 -8.81 -8.76
CA ASP A 101 0.81 -7.89 -9.16
C ASP A 101 0.29 -7.05 -7.97
N LEU A 102 0.12 -7.66 -6.80
CA LEU A 102 -0.21 -6.92 -5.57
C LEU A 102 0.85 -5.87 -5.25
N THR A 103 2.14 -6.21 -5.36
CA THR A 103 3.25 -5.27 -5.16
C THR A 103 3.17 -4.11 -6.14
N LYS A 104 2.89 -4.40 -7.41
CA LYS A 104 2.77 -3.38 -8.47
C LYS A 104 1.59 -2.44 -8.23
N ILE A 105 0.44 -2.96 -7.82
CA ILE A 105 -0.74 -2.15 -7.48
C ILE A 105 -0.41 -1.23 -6.30
N GLN A 106 0.20 -1.76 -5.23
CA GLN A 106 0.61 -0.98 -4.06
C GLN A 106 1.60 0.13 -4.42
N LEU A 107 2.56 -0.14 -5.30
CA LEU A 107 3.51 0.86 -5.76
C LEU A 107 2.80 1.98 -6.54
N ASN A 108 1.85 1.64 -7.41
CA ASN A 108 1.07 2.60 -8.18
C ASN A 108 0.16 3.46 -7.27
N GLU A 109 -0.49 2.84 -6.28
CA GLU A 109 -1.28 3.57 -5.27
C GLU A 109 -0.40 4.52 -4.46
N GLY A 110 0.79 4.09 -4.04
CA GLY A 110 1.75 4.95 -3.35
C GLY A 110 2.15 6.16 -4.19
N ARG A 111 2.45 5.98 -5.49
CA ARG A 111 2.74 7.07 -6.42
C ARG A 111 1.55 8.01 -6.60
N ARG A 112 0.34 7.48 -6.70
CA ARG A 112 -0.89 8.26 -6.80
C ARG A 112 -1.11 9.12 -5.56
N GLN A 113 -0.92 8.56 -4.37
CA GLN A 113 -1.03 9.28 -3.10
C GLN A 113 0.01 10.41 -2.99
N MET A 114 1.25 10.15 -3.39
CA MET A 114 2.29 11.19 -3.44
C MET A 114 1.90 12.34 -4.39
N SER A 115 1.39 12.03 -5.58
CA SER A 115 0.95 13.07 -6.54
C SER A 115 -0.21 13.91 -6.00
N ILE A 116 -1.16 13.29 -5.30
CA ILE A 116 -2.28 14.01 -4.66
C ILE A 116 -1.77 14.92 -3.54
N SER A 117 -0.85 14.42 -2.71
CA SER A 117 -0.24 15.18 -1.63
C SER A 117 0.56 16.38 -2.15
N GLN A 118 1.35 16.18 -3.22
CA GLN A 118 2.09 17.26 -3.87
C GLN A 118 1.15 18.37 -4.36
N LYS A 119 0.08 18.01 -5.07
CA LYS A 119 -0.93 18.98 -5.54
C LYS A 119 -1.64 19.71 -4.40
N ALA A 120 -1.82 19.08 -3.25
CA ALA A 120 -2.38 19.72 -2.07
C ALA A 120 -1.41 20.73 -1.48
N ILE A 121 -0.12 20.42 -1.41
CA ILE A 121 0.94 21.34 -0.96
C ILE A 121 1.02 22.55 -1.88
N ASP A 122 1.06 22.34 -3.20
CA ASP A 122 1.12 23.42 -4.19
C ASP A 122 -0.07 24.39 -4.06
N LYS A 123 -1.27 23.87 -3.76
CA LYS A 123 -2.46 24.70 -3.51
C LYS A 123 -2.32 25.53 -2.24
N VAL A 124 -1.83 24.97 -1.15
CA VAL A 124 -1.63 25.68 0.12
C VAL A 124 -0.61 26.81 -0.09
N GLU A 125 0.46 26.56 -0.80
CA GLU A 125 1.46 27.56 -1.12
C GLU A 125 0.89 28.71 -1.93
N LEU A 126 0.07 28.42 -2.94
CA LEU A 126 -0.63 29.41 -3.74
C LEU A 126 -1.57 30.29 -2.88
N PHE A 127 -2.35 29.68 -1.98
CA PHE A 127 -3.24 30.40 -1.08
C PHE A 127 -2.45 31.33 -0.15
N THR A 128 -1.34 30.88 0.39
CA THR A 128 -0.48 31.69 1.25
C THR A 128 0.11 32.90 0.49
N GLN A 129 0.51 32.72 -0.76
CA GLN A 129 0.99 33.82 -1.60
C GLN A 129 -0.11 34.86 -1.85
N ILE A 130 -1.33 34.42 -2.18
CA ILE A 130 -2.47 35.31 -2.40
C ILE A 130 -2.79 36.10 -1.12
N GLU A 131 -2.77 35.45 0.03
CA GLU A 131 -3.02 36.07 1.33
C GLU A 131 -2.00 37.22 1.60
N ILE A 132 -0.73 36.97 1.35
CA ILE A 132 0.34 37.97 1.48
C ILE A 132 0.07 39.18 0.56
N TYR A 133 -0.29 38.95 -0.70
CA TYR A 133 -0.60 40.05 -1.62
C TYR A 133 -1.81 40.87 -1.18
N ILE A 134 -2.86 40.24 -0.66
CA ILE A 134 -4.04 40.92 -0.12
C ILE A 134 -3.65 41.77 1.09
N LEU A 135 -2.82 41.25 2.01
CA LEU A 135 -2.35 42.02 3.17
C LEU A 135 -1.53 43.25 2.79
N ILE A 136 -0.62 43.12 1.82
CA ILE A 136 0.17 44.23 1.29
C ILE A 136 -0.77 45.28 0.67
N PHE A 137 -1.72 44.86 -0.15
CA PHE A 137 -2.68 45.76 -0.77
C PHE A 137 -3.52 46.52 0.28
N LEU A 138 -4.02 45.84 1.31
CA LEU A 138 -4.76 46.47 2.40
C LEU A 138 -3.89 47.47 3.18
N ALA A 139 -2.65 47.16 3.44
CA ALA A 139 -1.70 48.08 4.09
C ALA A 139 -1.52 49.37 3.29
N ILE A 140 -1.38 49.26 1.96
CA ILE A 140 -1.29 50.42 1.08
C ILE A 140 -2.58 51.27 1.12
N VAL A 141 -3.75 50.63 1.04
CA VAL A 141 -5.05 51.32 1.10
C VAL A 141 -5.21 52.08 2.42
N VAL A 142 -4.87 51.43 3.55
CA VAL A 142 -4.90 52.09 4.88
C VAL A 142 -3.95 53.30 4.92
N GLN A 143 -2.73 53.20 4.38
CA GLN A 143 -1.81 54.32 4.33
C GLN A 143 -2.37 55.50 3.51
N ILE A 144 -2.96 55.21 2.36
CA ILE A 144 -3.63 56.22 1.53
C ILE A 144 -4.75 56.93 2.30
N ILE A 145 -5.62 56.18 2.96
CA ILE A 145 -6.73 56.71 3.74
C ILE A 145 -6.22 57.60 4.87
N VAL A 146 -5.16 57.19 5.58
CA VAL A 146 -4.57 57.96 6.67
C VAL A 146 -3.94 59.27 6.16
N MET A 147 -3.29 59.25 5.00
CA MET A 147 -2.66 60.42 4.40
C MET A 147 -3.67 61.41 3.81
N TYR A 148 -4.80 60.90 3.26
CA TYR A 148 -5.82 61.72 2.63
C TYR A 148 -6.93 62.18 3.62
N ASN A 149 -6.87 61.81 4.91
CA ASN A 149 -7.78 62.32 5.93
C ASN A 149 -7.14 63.54 6.63
N PRO A 150 -7.33 64.79 6.11
CA PRO A 150 -6.78 65.96 6.74
C PRO A 150 -7.54 66.14 8.07
N LYS A 151 -6.76 66.22 9.18
CA LYS A 151 -7.30 66.64 10.48
C LYS A 151 -8.10 67.92 10.29
N LYS A 152 -9.43 67.86 10.48
CA LYS A 152 -10.24 69.07 10.63
C LYS A 152 -9.70 69.81 11.88
N GLU A 153 -8.89 70.82 11.69
CA GLU A 153 -8.56 71.77 12.73
C GLU A 153 -9.87 72.37 13.24
N LYS A 154 -10.21 72.09 14.50
CA LYS A 154 -11.28 72.81 15.18
C LYS A 154 -10.81 74.27 15.32
N SER A 155 -11.32 75.12 14.44
CA SER A 155 -11.28 76.57 14.63
C SER A 155 -11.98 76.85 15.96
N LYS A 156 -11.20 77.22 17.00
CA LYS A 156 -11.72 77.90 18.17
C LYS A 156 -11.99 79.33 17.77
N SER A 157 -13.22 79.67 17.50
CA SER A 157 -13.69 81.01 17.48
C SER A 157 -13.88 81.44 18.93
N SER A 158 -13.22 82.53 19.30
CA SER A 158 -13.41 83.34 20.50
C SER A 158 -14.79 83.96 20.55
#